data_f859b365706f0188b9652e660d128481
#
_entry.id   f859b365706f0188b9652e660d128481
#
_cell.length_a   1.000
_cell.length_b   1.000
_cell.length_c   1.000
_cell.angle_alpha   90.00
_cell.angle_beta   90.00
_cell.angle_gamma   90.00
#
_symmetry.space_group_name_H-M   'P 1'
#
loop_
_entity.id
_entity.type
_entity.pdbx_description
1 polymer ?
#
loop_
_entity_poly.entity_id
_entity_poly.type
_entity_poly.pdbx_seq_one_letter_code
_entity_poly.pdbx_strand_id
1 'polypeptide(L)'
;MAELKMRSSRVLRKLRAGEVVCMAKLNTADARVAEIAAQAGFDCLWACLEHVPNSIEVIERQIMVGKAYDVDTMVRVSRGGYSDYIRPLEMDAAGIMVPHIMSLKDAKWVVRTTRFHPIGRRPVDGGNADGAYCGIEFNEYLRQANEQRFIGIQIEDPEPLDELEEIVALEGIDMIFFGPGDFSQSIGAPGQWDHPLIDQTRRRVAELCRKHGKCAATPGSPDNLQSLIDMGYTALNMCADVVGLFQYFNGIAADIRKVIPDFGKETAAGGMYGKLR
;
A
#
# COMPACT_ATOMS: atom_id res chain seq x y z
N MET A 1 22.71 -27.68 8.20
CA MET A 1 21.39 -27.01 8.17
C MET A 1 21.30 -26.28 6.85
N ALA A 2 20.13 -26.19 6.23
CA ALA A 2 19.98 -25.35 5.04
C ALA A 2 20.23 -23.88 5.43
N GLU A 3 20.89 -23.13 4.56
CA GLU A 3 21.12 -21.70 4.73
C GLU A 3 19.76 -20.98 4.76
N LEU A 4 19.50 -20.21 5.81
CA LEU A 4 18.28 -19.41 5.91
C LEU A 4 18.36 -18.22 4.96
N LYS A 5 17.22 -17.91 4.32
CA LYS A 5 17.10 -16.83 3.36
C LYS A 5 15.87 -15.98 3.67
N MET A 6 15.95 -14.71 3.35
CA MET A 6 14.79 -13.82 3.41
C MET A 6 13.73 -14.29 2.42
N ARG A 7 12.45 -14.21 2.80
CA ARG A 7 11.34 -14.55 1.90
C ARG A 7 11.36 -13.64 0.65
N SER A 8 11.26 -14.25 -0.50
CA SER A 8 11.18 -13.53 -1.77
C SER A 8 9.83 -12.82 -1.90
N SER A 9 9.84 -11.54 -2.27
CA SER A 9 8.62 -10.77 -2.50
C SER A 9 7.85 -11.26 -3.73
N ARG A 10 6.55 -11.55 -3.59
CA ARG A 10 5.65 -11.90 -4.70
C ARG A 10 5.44 -10.71 -5.63
N VAL A 11 5.26 -9.50 -5.08
CA VAL A 11 5.13 -8.26 -5.85
C VAL A 11 6.34 -8.05 -6.74
N LEU A 12 7.56 -8.12 -6.18
CA LEU A 12 8.78 -7.93 -6.97
C LEU A 12 8.98 -9.03 -8.01
N ARG A 13 8.64 -10.30 -7.70
CA ARG A 13 8.70 -11.40 -8.70
C ARG A 13 7.80 -11.12 -9.89
N LYS A 14 6.54 -10.73 -9.64
CA LYS A 14 5.57 -10.41 -10.70
C LYS A 14 5.98 -9.19 -11.53
N LEU A 15 6.39 -8.11 -10.87
CA LEU A 15 6.84 -6.90 -11.57
C LEU A 15 8.06 -7.18 -12.47
N ARG A 16 9.02 -7.98 -11.99
CA ARG A 16 10.19 -8.42 -12.80
C ARG A 16 9.81 -9.32 -13.97
N ALA A 17 8.70 -10.05 -13.85
CA ALA A 17 8.13 -10.84 -14.95
C ALA A 17 7.26 -10.02 -15.92
N GLY A 18 7.07 -8.72 -15.68
CA GLY A 18 6.20 -7.85 -16.48
C GLY A 18 4.70 -8.09 -16.22
N GLU A 19 4.36 -8.70 -15.08
CA GLU A 19 2.98 -8.99 -14.70
C GLU A 19 2.38 -7.85 -13.87
N VAL A 20 1.05 -7.72 -13.94
CA VAL A 20 0.29 -6.77 -13.13
C VAL A 20 0.06 -7.34 -11.74
N VAL A 21 0.19 -6.49 -10.73
CA VAL A 21 -0.05 -6.77 -9.30
C VAL A 21 -1.39 -6.21 -8.89
N CYS A 22 -2.25 -7.05 -8.29
CA CYS A 22 -3.52 -6.64 -7.71
C CYS A 22 -3.43 -6.63 -6.18
N MET A 23 -3.81 -5.49 -5.59
CA MET A 23 -3.75 -5.28 -4.14
C MET A 23 -5.15 -5.15 -3.54
N ALA A 24 -5.30 -5.57 -2.27
CA ALA A 24 -6.49 -5.36 -1.45
C ALA A 24 -6.13 -4.55 -0.20
N LYS A 25 -6.81 -3.41 0.00
CA LYS A 25 -6.61 -2.58 1.19
C LYS A 25 -7.35 -3.15 2.39
N LEU A 26 -6.65 -3.25 3.51
CA LEU A 26 -7.19 -3.72 4.78
C LEU A 26 -7.36 -2.54 5.77
N ASN A 27 -8.62 -2.24 6.10
CA ASN A 27 -8.97 -1.26 7.12
C ASN A 27 -9.40 -1.95 8.43
N THR A 28 -9.81 -3.23 8.37
CA THR A 28 -10.14 -4.00 9.57
C THR A 28 -8.88 -4.50 10.27
N ALA A 29 -8.99 -4.69 11.59
CA ALA A 29 -7.89 -5.23 12.42
C ALA A 29 -7.83 -6.77 12.42
N ASP A 30 -8.80 -7.44 11.81
CA ASP A 30 -8.93 -8.89 11.88
C ASP A 30 -8.06 -9.61 10.85
N ALA A 31 -7.16 -10.46 11.31
CA ALA A 31 -6.27 -11.26 10.47
C ALA A 31 -7.01 -12.23 9.53
N ARG A 32 -8.24 -12.64 9.87
CA ARG A 32 -9.08 -13.49 9.00
C ARG A 32 -9.46 -12.77 7.70
N VAL A 33 -9.64 -11.44 7.74
CA VAL A 33 -9.91 -10.68 6.51
C VAL A 33 -8.68 -10.67 5.60
N ALA A 34 -7.47 -10.58 6.17
CA ALA A 34 -6.23 -10.75 5.42
C ALA A 34 -6.14 -12.14 4.77
N GLU A 35 -6.53 -13.19 5.49
CA GLU A 35 -6.58 -14.57 4.98
C GLU A 35 -7.58 -14.72 3.82
N ILE A 36 -8.79 -14.19 3.97
CA ILE A 36 -9.83 -14.22 2.91
C ILE A 36 -9.33 -13.51 1.64
N ALA A 37 -8.70 -12.33 1.78
CA ALA A 37 -8.13 -11.62 0.65
C ALA A 37 -7.00 -12.40 -0.02
N ALA A 38 -6.13 -13.06 0.76
CA ALA A 38 -5.07 -13.91 0.23
C ALA A 38 -5.64 -15.12 -0.54
N GLN A 39 -6.66 -15.80 0.01
CA GLN A 39 -7.35 -16.92 -0.65
C GLN A 39 -8.10 -16.49 -1.91
N ALA A 40 -8.58 -15.25 -1.97
CA ALA A 40 -9.22 -14.68 -3.16
C ALA A 40 -8.24 -14.43 -4.33
N GLY A 41 -6.93 -14.56 -4.09
CA GLY A 41 -5.90 -14.48 -5.13
C GLY A 41 -5.23 -13.12 -5.29
N PHE A 42 -5.43 -12.18 -4.35
CA PHE A 42 -4.68 -10.92 -4.37
C PHE A 42 -3.19 -11.17 -4.16
N ASP A 43 -2.37 -10.37 -4.83
CA ASP A 43 -0.92 -10.49 -4.78
C ASP A 43 -0.31 -9.78 -3.57
N CYS A 44 -0.99 -8.74 -3.10
CA CYS A 44 -0.52 -7.90 -2.01
C CYS A 44 -1.68 -7.40 -1.13
N LEU A 45 -1.50 -7.49 0.17
CA LEU A 45 -2.34 -6.89 1.18
C LEU A 45 -1.80 -5.50 1.50
N TRP A 46 -2.64 -4.48 1.42
CA TRP A 46 -2.26 -3.13 1.81
C TRP A 46 -2.78 -2.84 3.23
N ALA A 47 -1.93 -3.04 4.22
CA ALA A 47 -2.18 -2.64 5.60
C ALA A 47 -1.91 -1.13 5.79
N CYS A 48 -2.56 -0.49 6.76
CA CYS A 48 -2.46 0.97 6.93
C CYS A 48 -2.29 1.36 8.39
N LEU A 49 -1.27 2.21 8.65
CA LEU A 49 -0.99 2.86 9.92
C LEU A 49 -1.21 4.39 9.87
N GLU A 50 -1.64 4.93 8.74
CA GLU A 50 -1.91 6.35 8.57
C GLU A 50 -3.35 6.72 8.93
N HIS A 51 -4.34 6.18 8.21
CA HIS A 51 -5.76 6.53 8.39
C HIS A 51 -6.55 5.52 9.22
N VAL A 52 -5.94 4.40 9.56
CA VAL A 52 -6.61 3.33 10.30
C VAL A 52 -5.99 3.25 11.70
N PRO A 53 -6.77 3.23 12.78
CA PRO A 53 -6.26 3.16 14.15
C PRO A 53 -5.77 1.73 14.50
N ASN A 54 -5.00 1.11 13.61
CA ASN A 54 -4.38 -0.18 13.84
C ASN A 54 -3.12 -0.03 14.69
N SER A 55 -2.94 -0.92 15.65
CA SER A 55 -1.66 -1.04 16.35
C SER A 55 -0.65 -1.81 15.51
N ILE A 56 0.63 -1.67 15.86
CA ILE A 56 1.71 -2.36 15.16
C ILE A 56 1.57 -3.90 15.25
N GLU A 57 1.02 -4.41 16.36
CA GLU A 57 0.75 -5.84 16.57
C GLU A 57 -0.37 -6.38 15.66
N VAL A 58 -1.33 -5.52 15.28
CA VAL A 58 -2.34 -5.87 14.27
C VAL A 58 -1.66 -6.06 12.93
N ILE A 59 -0.79 -5.13 12.56
CA ILE A 59 -0.03 -5.19 11.29
C ILE A 59 0.85 -6.44 11.25
N GLU A 60 1.55 -6.75 12.33
CA GLU A 60 2.38 -7.96 12.41
C GLU A 60 1.57 -9.23 12.13
N ARG A 61 0.38 -9.37 12.73
CA ARG A 61 -0.52 -10.52 12.47
C ARG A 61 -0.95 -10.60 11.00
N GLN A 62 -1.26 -9.47 10.36
CA GLN A 62 -1.62 -9.43 8.94
C GLN A 62 -0.42 -9.83 8.06
N ILE A 63 0.79 -9.39 8.40
CA ILE A 63 2.04 -9.81 7.74
C ILE A 63 2.23 -11.33 7.85
N MET A 64 2.06 -11.90 9.06
CA MET A 64 2.19 -13.35 9.28
C MET A 64 1.21 -14.15 8.42
N VAL A 65 -0.03 -13.67 8.27
CA VAL A 65 -1.02 -14.30 7.39
C VAL A 65 -0.57 -14.21 5.92
N GLY A 66 -0.16 -13.04 5.44
CA GLY A 66 0.37 -12.88 4.08
C GLY A 66 1.50 -13.87 3.80
N LYS A 67 2.45 -13.99 4.73
CA LYS A 67 3.57 -14.97 4.62
C LYS A 67 3.09 -16.42 4.49
N ALA A 68 2.06 -16.81 5.22
CA ALA A 68 1.52 -18.18 5.18
C ALA A 68 0.92 -18.55 3.83
N TYR A 69 0.46 -17.57 3.05
CA TYR A 69 -0.15 -17.74 1.74
C TYR A 69 0.75 -17.33 0.56
N ASP A 70 2.01 -17.03 0.80
CA ASP A 70 2.93 -16.43 -0.19
C ASP A 70 2.35 -15.17 -0.85
N VAL A 71 1.60 -14.38 -0.07
CA VAL A 71 1.08 -13.07 -0.46
C VAL A 71 1.87 -11.99 0.27
N ASP A 72 2.21 -10.91 -0.42
CA ASP A 72 2.95 -9.83 0.19
C ASP A 72 2.04 -8.96 1.06
N THR A 73 2.62 -8.36 2.10
CA THR A 73 1.98 -7.26 2.83
C THR A 73 2.81 -6.01 2.62
N MET A 74 2.18 -4.99 2.06
CA MET A 74 2.69 -3.62 2.00
C MET A 74 2.04 -2.81 3.13
N VAL A 75 2.84 -2.12 3.92
CA VAL A 75 2.34 -1.30 5.02
C VAL A 75 2.44 0.18 4.64
N ARG A 76 1.29 0.87 4.52
CA ARG A 76 1.31 2.33 4.48
C ARG A 76 1.59 2.85 5.87
N VAL A 77 2.75 3.45 6.02
CA VAL A 77 3.25 3.97 7.30
C VAL A 77 2.74 5.39 7.56
N SER A 78 2.79 5.83 8.81
CA SER A 78 2.62 7.26 9.13
C SER A 78 3.81 8.05 8.57
N ARG A 79 3.58 9.28 8.13
CA ARG A 79 4.67 10.20 7.79
C ARG A 79 5.35 10.66 9.07
N GLY A 80 6.44 9.99 9.45
CA GLY A 80 7.09 10.17 10.73
C GLY A 80 8.60 10.04 10.67
N GLY A 81 9.18 9.54 11.76
CA GLY A 81 10.61 9.27 11.88
C GLY A 81 11.03 7.95 11.26
N TYR A 82 12.33 7.67 11.29
CA TYR A 82 12.86 6.42 10.70
C TYR A 82 12.26 5.15 11.33
N SER A 83 11.91 5.19 12.63
CA SER A 83 11.32 4.04 13.32
C SER A 83 9.95 3.64 12.77
N ASP A 84 9.16 4.64 12.29
CA ASP A 84 7.87 4.37 11.68
C ASP A 84 8.03 3.61 10.35
N TYR A 85 9.15 3.82 9.65
CA TYR A 85 9.44 3.20 8.37
C TYR A 85 10.08 1.81 8.51
N ILE A 86 11.02 1.65 9.47
CA ILE A 86 11.78 0.39 9.57
C ILE A 86 11.03 -0.71 10.32
N ARG A 87 10.20 -0.39 11.32
CA ARG A 87 9.51 -1.41 12.14
C ARG A 87 8.63 -2.36 11.30
N PRO A 88 7.81 -1.90 10.34
CA PRO A 88 7.11 -2.82 9.46
C PRO A 88 8.05 -3.72 8.63
N LEU A 89 9.18 -3.19 8.16
CA LEU A 89 10.16 -3.97 7.42
C LEU A 89 10.80 -5.04 8.31
N GLU A 90 11.12 -4.71 9.57
CA GLU A 90 11.67 -5.64 10.57
C GLU A 90 10.68 -6.74 10.95
N MET A 91 9.37 -6.46 10.91
CA MET A 91 8.31 -7.48 11.04
C MET A 91 8.15 -8.36 9.78
N ASP A 92 8.99 -8.17 8.77
CA ASP A 92 9.00 -8.90 7.51
C ASP A 92 7.85 -8.52 6.55
N ALA A 93 7.35 -7.27 6.63
CA ALA A 93 6.56 -6.72 5.54
C ALA A 93 7.37 -6.78 4.23
N ALA A 94 6.73 -7.15 3.14
CA ALA A 94 7.39 -7.19 1.83
C ALA A 94 7.73 -5.81 1.30
N GLY A 95 7.02 -4.79 1.78
CA GLY A 95 7.30 -3.40 1.45
C GLY A 95 6.56 -2.43 2.36
N ILE A 96 6.95 -1.16 2.23
CA ILE A 96 6.23 -0.05 2.84
C ILE A 96 5.81 0.94 1.77
N MET A 97 4.82 1.78 2.10
CA MET A 97 4.43 2.94 1.32
C MET A 97 4.43 4.17 2.22
N VAL A 98 5.24 5.17 1.88
CA VAL A 98 5.33 6.44 2.62
C VAL A 98 4.43 7.46 1.95
N PRO A 99 3.39 7.98 2.66
CA PRO A 99 2.46 8.96 2.12
C PRO A 99 3.05 10.37 2.06
N HIS A 100 2.36 11.28 1.37
CA HIS A 100 2.61 12.72 1.38
C HIS A 100 4.07 13.13 1.16
N ILE A 101 4.69 12.62 0.09
CA ILE A 101 6.02 13.08 -0.32
C ILE A 101 5.91 14.49 -0.89
N MET A 102 6.51 15.45 -0.23
CA MET A 102 6.39 16.88 -0.56
C MET A 102 7.59 17.40 -1.39
N SER A 103 8.68 16.64 -1.48
CA SER A 103 9.92 17.09 -2.14
C SER A 103 10.88 15.93 -2.43
N LEU A 104 11.84 16.19 -3.29
CA LEU A 104 13.00 15.29 -3.52
C LEU A 104 13.78 15.02 -2.23
N LYS A 105 13.84 16.01 -1.31
CA LYS A 105 14.48 15.85 -0.01
C LYS A 105 13.77 14.79 0.85
N ASP A 106 12.43 14.80 0.85
CA ASP A 106 11.63 13.79 1.57
C ASP A 106 11.88 12.38 0.97
N ALA A 107 11.84 12.27 -0.35
CA ALA A 107 12.10 11.00 -1.03
C ALA A 107 13.52 10.46 -0.74
N LYS A 108 14.54 11.32 -0.75
CA LYS A 108 15.91 10.97 -0.35
C LYS A 108 16.00 10.52 1.12
N TRP A 109 15.22 11.13 1.99
CA TRP A 109 15.15 10.71 3.40
C TRP A 109 14.55 9.30 3.54
N VAL A 110 13.50 9.00 2.79
CA VAL A 110 12.91 7.65 2.75
C VAL A 110 13.97 6.62 2.32
N VAL A 111 14.66 6.84 1.22
CA VAL A 111 15.74 5.94 0.75
C VAL A 111 16.82 5.78 1.82
N ARG A 112 17.32 6.90 2.37
CA ARG A 112 18.37 6.88 3.38
C ARG A 112 18.03 6.01 4.57
N THR A 113 16.75 6.03 5.01
CA THR A 113 16.32 5.38 6.25
C THR A 113 15.80 3.96 6.06
N THR A 114 15.43 3.57 4.84
CA THR A 114 14.80 2.27 4.56
C THR A 114 15.70 1.29 3.81
N ARG A 115 16.75 1.79 3.14
CA ARG A 115 17.73 0.97 2.41
C ARG A 115 19.03 0.81 3.18
N PHE A 116 19.61 -0.35 3.08
CA PHE A 116 20.96 -0.59 3.58
C PHE A 116 22.04 -0.10 2.61
N HIS A 117 23.28 0.00 3.07
CA HIS A 117 24.43 0.30 2.23
C HIS A 117 24.51 -0.67 1.02
N PRO A 118 24.88 -0.22 -0.20
CA PRO A 118 25.37 1.12 -0.53
C PRO A 118 24.27 2.16 -0.82
N ILE A 119 23.02 1.75 -0.92
CA ILE A 119 21.89 2.58 -1.36
C ILE A 119 21.47 3.59 -0.29
N GLY A 120 21.42 3.15 0.98
CA GLY A 120 20.96 3.95 2.11
C GLY A 120 21.77 3.71 3.38
N ARG A 121 21.16 4.06 4.52
CA ARG A 121 21.75 3.90 5.86
C ARG A 121 20.69 3.47 6.89
N ARG A 122 19.83 2.51 6.51
CA ARG A 122 18.87 1.91 7.44
C ARG A 122 19.62 1.42 8.69
N PRO A 123 19.13 1.73 9.93
CA PRO A 123 19.66 1.11 11.14
C PRO A 123 19.53 -0.42 11.07
N VAL A 124 20.51 -1.13 11.59
CA VAL A 124 20.59 -2.59 11.46
C VAL A 124 20.16 -3.26 12.76
N ASP A 125 19.15 -4.11 12.67
CA ASP A 125 18.83 -5.11 13.68
C ASP A 125 18.33 -6.38 12.97
N GLY A 126 19.19 -7.40 12.89
CA GLY A 126 18.85 -8.70 12.28
C GLY A 126 18.11 -9.64 13.24
N GLY A 127 17.88 -9.23 14.50
CA GLY A 127 17.19 -10.02 15.53
C GLY A 127 15.68 -10.14 15.34
N ASN A 128 15.15 -9.57 14.27
CA ASN A 128 13.72 -9.56 13.94
C ASN A 128 13.37 -10.56 12.83
N ALA A 129 12.09 -10.60 12.45
CA ALA A 129 11.55 -11.61 11.53
C ALA A 129 12.16 -11.53 10.13
N ASP A 130 12.48 -10.33 9.63
CA ASP A 130 13.12 -10.13 8.32
C ASP A 130 14.56 -10.65 8.26
N GLY A 131 15.29 -10.65 9.39
CA GLY A 131 16.63 -11.23 9.55
C GLY A 131 16.62 -12.70 9.99
N ALA A 132 15.43 -13.33 10.02
CA ALA A 132 15.22 -14.69 10.55
C ALA A 132 15.85 -14.86 11.95
N TYR A 133 15.68 -13.83 12.79
CA TYR A 133 16.20 -13.82 14.17
C TYR A 133 17.70 -14.05 14.26
N CYS A 134 18.49 -13.33 13.48
CA CYS A 134 19.94 -13.50 13.29
C CYS A 134 20.32 -14.82 12.60
N GLY A 135 19.38 -15.49 11.95
CA GLY A 135 19.65 -16.74 11.25
C GLY A 135 20.21 -16.55 9.83
N ILE A 136 20.12 -15.35 9.27
CA ILE A 136 20.74 -14.99 8.00
C ILE A 136 22.09 -14.34 8.31
N GLU A 137 23.14 -14.69 7.53
CA GLU A 137 24.46 -14.05 7.66
C GLU A 137 24.34 -12.54 7.47
N PHE A 138 25.10 -11.76 8.22
CA PHE A 138 24.93 -10.32 8.34
C PHE A 138 24.94 -9.57 6.99
N ASN A 139 25.96 -9.77 6.17
CA ASN A 139 26.06 -9.09 4.88
C ASN A 139 25.00 -9.57 3.90
N GLU A 140 24.65 -10.86 3.98
CA GLU A 140 23.61 -11.46 3.16
C GLU A 140 22.21 -10.94 3.55
N TYR A 141 21.95 -10.71 4.84
CA TYR A 141 20.74 -10.03 5.31
C TYR A 141 20.61 -8.63 4.69
N LEU A 142 21.65 -7.80 4.74
CA LEU A 142 21.63 -6.45 4.17
C LEU A 142 21.35 -6.47 2.66
N ARG A 143 22.03 -7.38 1.94
CA ARG A 143 21.88 -7.54 0.50
C ARG A 143 20.46 -8.01 0.14
N GLN A 144 19.98 -9.06 0.79
CA GLN A 144 18.63 -9.60 0.53
C GLN A 144 17.53 -8.60 0.88
N ALA A 145 17.67 -7.82 1.95
CA ALA A 145 16.72 -6.77 2.30
C ALA A 145 16.62 -5.70 1.21
N ASN A 146 17.73 -5.27 0.63
CA ASN A 146 17.71 -4.33 -0.49
C ASN A 146 17.06 -4.93 -1.75
N GLU A 147 17.18 -6.23 -1.98
CA GLU A 147 16.70 -6.92 -3.18
C GLU A 147 15.27 -7.46 -3.08
N GLN A 148 14.83 -7.83 -1.87
CA GLN A 148 13.57 -8.55 -1.64
C GLN A 148 12.50 -7.70 -0.95
N ARG A 149 12.81 -6.47 -0.54
CA ARG A 149 11.84 -5.54 0.02
C ARG A 149 11.67 -4.36 -0.92
N PHE A 150 10.42 -3.94 -1.16
CA PHE A 150 10.14 -2.78 -2.01
C PHE A 150 9.77 -1.56 -1.16
N ILE A 151 10.19 -0.40 -1.65
CA ILE A 151 9.88 0.89 -1.05
C ILE A 151 9.00 1.67 -2.01
N GLY A 152 7.77 1.89 -1.59
CA GLY A 152 6.81 2.73 -2.27
C GLY A 152 6.73 4.11 -1.65
N ILE A 153 6.46 5.11 -2.47
CA ILE A 153 6.14 6.47 -2.05
C ILE A 153 4.86 6.93 -2.72
N GLN A 154 4.12 7.80 -2.04
CA GLN A 154 2.83 8.28 -2.53
C GLN A 154 2.95 9.72 -3.00
N ILE A 155 2.51 9.98 -4.23
CA ILE A 155 2.36 11.31 -4.83
C ILE A 155 0.86 11.64 -4.77
N GLU A 156 0.51 12.55 -3.90
CA GLU A 156 -0.88 12.91 -3.61
C GLU A 156 -1.04 14.38 -3.21
N ASP A 157 0.05 15.14 -3.39
CA ASP A 157 0.13 16.59 -3.23
C ASP A 157 0.75 17.20 -4.49
N PRO A 158 0.48 18.48 -4.80
CA PRO A 158 1.03 19.15 -5.97
C PRO A 158 2.50 19.58 -5.80
N GLU A 159 2.99 19.76 -4.57
CA GLU A 159 4.32 20.30 -4.28
C GLU A 159 5.47 19.52 -4.93
N PRO A 160 5.48 18.16 -4.96
CA PRO A 160 6.59 17.42 -5.53
C PRO A 160 6.58 17.37 -7.06
N LEU A 161 5.58 17.95 -7.74
CA LEU A 161 5.42 17.79 -9.19
C LEU A 161 6.58 18.39 -9.99
N ASP A 162 7.18 19.49 -9.54
CA ASP A 162 8.33 20.10 -10.24
C ASP A 162 9.58 19.21 -10.16
N GLU A 163 9.73 18.43 -9.08
CA GLU A 163 10.83 17.50 -8.84
C GLU A 163 10.47 16.03 -9.16
N LEU A 164 9.29 15.78 -9.76
CA LEU A 164 8.73 14.41 -9.88
C LEU A 164 9.66 13.47 -10.65
N GLU A 165 10.30 13.91 -11.71
CA GLU A 165 11.21 13.06 -12.47
C GLU A 165 12.45 12.66 -11.65
N GLU A 166 13.03 13.60 -10.92
CA GLU A 166 14.17 13.32 -10.04
C GLU A 166 13.77 12.37 -8.90
N ILE A 167 12.56 12.51 -8.36
CA ILE A 167 11.99 11.63 -7.34
C ILE A 167 11.83 10.20 -7.89
N VAL A 168 11.22 10.05 -9.06
CA VAL A 168 11.00 8.74 -9.70
C VAL A 168 12.34 8.07 -10.06
N ALA A 169 13.34 8.85 -10.47
CA ALA A 169 14.65 8.33 -10.85
C ALA A 169 15.50 7.84 -9.66
N LEU A 170 15.11 8.14 -8.41
CA LEU A 170 15.90 7.75 -7.23
C LEU A 170 16.13 6.23 -7.16
N GLU A 171 17.39 5.84 -7.04
CA GLU A 171 17.73 4.49 -6.63
C GLU A 171 17.18 4.22 -5.20
N GLY A 172 16.62 3.03 -4.99
CA GLY A 172 16.05 2.65 -3.71
C GLY A 172 14.55 2.89 -3.57
N ILE A 173 13.91 3.64 -4.47
CA ILE A 173 12.46 3.68 -4.64
C ILE A 173 12.07 2.68 -5.74
N ASP A 174 11.09 1.82 -5.47
CA ASP A 174 10.62 0.80 -6.42
C ASP A 174 9.25 1.13 -7.00
N MET A 175 8.39 1.81 -6.22
CA MET A 175 7.00 2.05 -6.56
C MET A 175 6.63 3.51 -6.32
N ILE A 176 5.96 4.12 -7.30
CA ILE A 176 5.31 5.42 -7.17
C ILE A 176 3.80 5.20 -7.17
N PHE A 177 3.16 5.46 -6.05
CA PHE A 177 1.71 5.35 -5.91
C PHE A 177 1.07 6.73 -6.11
N PHE A 178 0.24 6.89 -7.14
CA PHE A 178 -0.55 8.09 -7.31
C PHE A 178 -1.85 8.00 -6.51
N GLY A 179 -2.06 8.92 -5.56
CA GLY A 179 -3.23 9.03 -4.70
C GLY A 179 -4.22 10.09 -5.18
N PRO A 180 -5.17 9.80 -6.10
CA PRO A 180 -6.04 10.82 -6.69
C PRO A 180 -7.01 11.44 -5.67
N GLY A 181 -7.33 10.75 -4.57
CA GLY A 181 -8.23 11.25 -3.54
C GLY A 181 -7.67 12.51 -2.87
N ASP A 182 -6.55 12.36 -2.20
CA ASP A 182 -5.88 13.45 -1.51
C ASP A 182 -5.34 14.48 -2.49
N PHE A 183 -4.87 14.05 -3.67
CA PHE A 183 -4.45 14.97 -4.72
C PHE A 183 -5.59 15.92 -5.15
N SER A 184 -6.82 15.40 -5.33
CA SER A 184 -7.97 16.25 -5.67
C SER A 184 -8.27 17.30 -4.61
N GLN A 185 -8.15 16.91 -3.35
CA GLN A 185 -8.30 17.79 -2.19
C GLN A 185 -7.20 18.86 -2.15
N SER A 186 -5.94 18.46 -2.33
CA SER A 186 -4.76 19.34 -2.25
C SER A 186 -4.73 20.40 -3.35
N ILE A 187 -5.26 20.10 -4.55
CA ILE A 187 -5.38 21.08 -5.64
C ILE A 187 -6.66 21.95 -5.57
N GLY A 188 -7.47 21.82 -4.51
CA GLY A 188 -8.71 22.59 -4.33
C GLY A 188 -9.88 22.11 -5.20
N ALA A 189 -9.84 20.88 -5.72
CA ALA A 189 -10.87 20.28 -6.56
C ALA A 189 -11.39 18.95 -5.96
N PRO A 190 -11.83 18.91 -4.68
CA PRO A 190 -12.18 17.65 -4.00
C PRO A 190 -13.29 16.90 -4.73
N GLY A 191 -13.01 15.63 -5.08
CA GLY A 191 -13.96 14.74 -5.76
C GLY A 191 -14.21 15.06 -7.25
N GLN A 192 -13.52 16.01 -7.84
CA GLN A 192 -13.58 16.30 -9.29
C GLN A 192 -12.60 15.38 -10.04
N TRP A 193 -12.97 14.11 -10.18
CA TRP A 193 -12.10 13.05 -10.73
C TRP A 193 -11.67 13.27 -12.18
N ASP A 194 -12.39 14.10 -12.90
CA ASP A 194 -12.15 14.52 -14.29
C ASP A 194 -11.32 15.81 -14.41
N HIS A 195 -10.86 16.36 -13.29
CA HIS A 195 -10.01 17.56 -13.29
C HIS A 195 -8.74 17.33 -14.12
N PRO A 196 -8.40 18.24 -15.08
CA PRO A 196 -7.30 18.02 -16.03
C PRO A 196 -5.94 17.71 -15.37
N LEU A 197 -5.64 18.34 -14.24
CA LEU A 197 -4.38 18.13 -13.53
C LEU A 197 -4.28 16.71 -12.94
N ILE A 198 -5.40 16.09 -12.55
CA ILE A 198 -5.43 14.70 -12.08
C ILE A 198 -5.05 13.74 -13.21
N ASP A 199 -5.67 13.86 -14.38
CA ASP A 199 -5.34 13.01 -15.54
C ASP A 199 -3.91 13.25 -16.02
N GLN A 200 -3.49 14.51 -16.10
CA GLN A 200 -2.13 14.88 -16.48
C GLN A 200 -1.08 14.27 -15.54
N THR A 201 -1.30 14.40 -14.22
CA THR A 201 -0.37 13.86 -13.22
C THR A 201 -0.35 12.33 -13.26
N ARG A 202 -1.52 11.69 -13.39
CA ARG A 202 -1.64 10.24 -13.53
C ARG A 202 -0.83 9.72 -14.72
N ARG A 203 -0.96 10.34 -15.90
CA ARG A 203 -0.20 9.97 -17.10
C ARG A 203 1.30 10.21 -16.92
N ARG A 204 1.68 11.34 -16.34
CA ARG A 204 3.07 11.69 -16.10
C ARG A 204 3.75 10.71 -15.14
N VAL A 205 3.08 10.30 -14.06
CA VAL A 205 3.59 9.25 -13.14
C VAL A 205 3.82 7.95 -13.90
N ALA A 206 2.85 7.46 -14.68
CA ALA A 206 3.00 6.22 -15.43
C ALA A 206 4.13 6.29 -16.47
N GLU A 207 4.26 7.42 -17.19
CA GLU A 207 5.32 7.64 -18.16
C GLU A 207 6.71 7.65 -17.52
N LEU A 208 6.88 8.41 -16.43
CA LEU A 208 8.16 8.49 -15.71
C LEU A 208 8.53 7.16 -15.07
N CYS A 209 7.57 6.43 -14.49
CA CYS A 209 7.83 5.09 -13.95
C CYS A 209 8.33 4.15 -15.05
N ARG A 210 7.71 4.13 -16.20
CA ARG A 210 8.15 3.33 -17.36
C ARG A 210 9.55 3.73 -17.83
N LYS A 211 9.83 5.05 -17.92
CA LYS A 211 11.13 5.58 -18.33
C LYS A 211 12.26 5.13 -17.39
N HIS A 212 12.00 5.10 -16.10
CA HIS A 212 12.99 4.79 -15.06
C HIS A 212 12.91 3.35 -14.53
N GLY A 213 12.09 2.47 -15.15
CA GLY A 213 11.95 1.07 -14.74
C GLY A 213 11.34 0.90 -13.35
N LYS A 214 10.43 1.79 -12.95
CA LYS A 214 9.73 1.77 -11.67
C LYS A 214 8.31 1.26 -11.83
N CYS A 215 7.72 0.78 -10.72
CA CYS A 215 6.32 0.40 -10.66
C CYS A 215 5.45 1.66 -10.51
N ALA A 216 4.52 1.88 -11.43
CA ALA A 216 3.43 2.83 -11.26
C ALA A 216 2.24 2.14 -10.57
N ALA A 217 1.73 2.74 -9.50
CA ALA A 217 0.61 2.21 -8.73
C ALA A 217 -0.48 3.28 -8.49
N THR A 218 -1.75 2.85 -8.39
CA THR A 218 -2.89 3.74 -8.11
C THR A 218 -4.11 2.91 -7.68
N PRO A 219 -5.15 3.51 -7.08
CA PRO A 219 -6.45 2.84 -6.95
C PRO A 219 -7.08 2.58 -8.31
N GLY A 220 -7.73 1.43 -8.44
CA GLY A 220 -8.49 1.02 -9.61
C GLY A 220 -9.84 0.40 -9.25
N SER A 221 -10.60 0.07 -10.27
CA SER A 221 -11.83 -0.71 -10.20
C SER A 221 -11.90 -1.66 -11.40
N PRO A 222 -12.78 -2.68 -11.40
CA PRO A 222 -12.97 -3.51 -12.57
C PRO A 222 -13.27 -2.73 -13.85
N ASP A 223 -13.99 -1.60 -13.73
CA ASP A 223 -14.41 -0.81 -14.88
C ASP A 223 -13.26 -0.03 -15.55
N ASN A 224 -12.21 0.33 -14.80
CA ASN A 224 -11.08 1.09 -15.33
C ASN A 224 -9.75 0.31 -15.34
N LEU A 225 -9.77 -0.95 -14.95
CA LEU A 225 -8.58 -1.79 -14.83
C LEU A 225 -7.75 -1.79 -16.14
N GLN A 226 -8.40 -2.10 -17.26
CA GLN A 226 -7.70 -2.19 -18.54
C GLN A 226 -7.09 -0.84 -18.95
N SER A 227 -7.83 0.25 -18.79
CA SER A 227 -7.33 1.58 -19.15
C SER A 227 -6.14 2.03 -18.31
N LEU A 228 -6.07 1.64 -17.03
CA LEU A 228 -4.92 1.90 -16.17
C LEU A 228 -3.71 1.07 -16.60
N ILE A 229 -3.91 -0.20 -16.95
CA ILE A 229 -2.84 -1.07 -17.49
C ILE A 229 -2.30 -0.49 -18.80
N ASP A 230 -3.17 -0.10 -19.72
CA ASP A 230 -2.79 0.49 -21.01
C ASP A 230 -2.02 1.81 -20.83
N MET A 231 -2.34 2.56 -19.79
CA MET A 231 -1.60 3.78 -19.41
C MET A 231 -0.19 3.48 -18.87
N GLY A 232 0.05 2.27 -18.34
CA GLY A 232 1.34 1.82 -17.82
C GLY A 232 1.38 1.58 -16.31
N TYR A 233 0.23 1.54 -15.65
CA TYR A 233 0.16 1.12 -14.25
C TYR A 233 0.34 -0.39 -14.13
N THR A 234 1.23 -0.80 -13.22
CA THR A 234 1.59 -2.21 -13.02
C THR A 234 1.23 -2.74 -11.63
N ALA A 235 0.77 -1.86 -10.71
CA ALA A 235 0.21 -2.27 -9.43
C ALA A 235 -1.07 -1.49 -9.13
N LEU A 236 -2.16 -2.20 -8.84
CA LEU A 236 -3.48 -1.61 -8.71
C LEU A 236 -4.15 -2.05 -7.42
N ASN A 237 -4.60 -1.07 -6.60
CA ASN A 237 -5.42 -1.36 -5.44
C ASN A 237 -6.88 -1.46 -5.88
N MET A 238 -7.44 -2.67 -5.89
CA MET A 238 -8.72 -2.97 -6.49
C MET A 238 -9.91 -2.89 -5.54
N CYS A 239 -9.67 -2.92 -4.23
CA CYS A 239 -10.74 -2.90 -3.24
C CYS A 239 -10.25 -2.46 -1.86
N ALA A 240 -11.23 -2.22 -0.97
CA ALA A 240 -11.01 -2.11 0.46
C ALA A 240 -12.04 -2.98 1.19
N ASP A 241 -11.59 -3.71 2.19
CA ASP A 241 -12.40 -4.66 2.95
C ASP A 241 -13.66 -4.04 3.56
N VAL A 242 -13.54 -2.88 4.20
CA VAL A 242 -14.68 -2.16 4.81
C VAL A 242 -15.71 -1.72 3.78
N VAL A 243 -15.29 -1.38 2.55
CA VAL A 243 -16.21 -1.03 1.46
C VAL A 243 -16.97 -2.26 0.99
N GLY A 244 -16.29 -3.38 0.82
CA GLY A 244 -16.91 -4.66 0.49
C GLY A 244 -17.90 -5.13 1.56
N LEU A 245 -17.54 -5.07 2.83
CA LEU A 245 -18.42 -5.40 3.95
C LEU A 245 -19.65 -4.45 3.99
N PHE A 246 -19.43 -3.15 3.80
CA PHE A 246 -20.54 -2.19 3.75
C PHE A 246 -21.54 -2.51 2.62
N GLN A 247 -21.03 -2.79 1.41
CA GLN A 247 -21.87 -3.17 0.27
C GLN A 247 -22.62 -4.48 0.52
N TYR A 248 -21.94 -5.50 1.07
CA TYR A 248 -22.55 -6.78 1.42
C TYR A 248 -23.73 -6.60 2.40
N PHE A 249 -23.50 -5.93 3.52
CA PHE A 249 -24.56 -5.72 4.52
C PHE A 249 -25.71 -4.85 3.98
N ASN A 250 -25.44 -3.82 3.19
CA ASN A 250 -26.48 -3.03 2.58
C ASN A 250 -27.30 -3.81 1.55
N GLY A 251 -26.67 -4.72 0.80
CA GLY A 251 -27.36 -5.63 -0.11
C GLY A 251 -28.36 -6.52 0.65
N ILE A 252 -27.90 -7.19 1.71
CA ILE A 252 -28.76 -8.02 2.57
C ILE A 252 -29.88 -7.18 3.20
N ALA A 253 -29.58 -5.99 3.71
CA ALA A 253 -30.60 -5.11 4.30
C ALA A 253 -31.64 -4.67 3.26
N ALA A 254 -31.23 -4.43 2.02
CA ALA A 254 -32.17 -4.11 0.93
C ALA A 254 -33.11 -5.28 0.62
N ASP A 255 -32.59 -6.51 0.61
CA ASP A 255 -33.40 -7.71 0.40
C ASP A 255 -34.40 -7.94 1.54
N ILE A 256 -33.97 -7.74 2.80
CA ILE A 256 -34.88 -7.82 3.97
C ILE A 256 -35.98 -6.80 3.85
N ARG A 257 -35.70 -5.55 3.41
CA ARG A 257 -36.73 -4.51 3.27
C ARG A 257 -37.78 -4.83 2.21
N LYS A 258 -37.54 -5.70 1.26
CA LYS A 258 -38.56 -6.19 0.32
C LYS A 258 -39.67 -6.99 1.04
N VAL A 259 -39.35 -7.61 2.16
CA VAL A 259 -40.33 -8.41 2.97
C VAL A 259 -40.75 -7.66 4.24
N ILE A 260 -39.82 -6.93 4.86
CA ILE A 260 -40.03 -6.15 6.10
C ILE A 260 -39.72 -4.67 5.78
N PRO A 261 -40.69 -3.89 5.26
CA PRO A 261 -40.46 -2.52 4.75
C PRO A 261 -39.89 -1.56 5.79
N ASP A 262 -40.11 -1.82 7.07
CA ASP A 262 -39.62 -1.00 8.19
C ASP A 262 -38.33 -1.48 8.83
N PHE A 263 -37.68 -2.50 8.25
CA PHE A 263 -36.38 -2.97 8.74
C PHE A 263 -35.35 -1.83 8.81
N GLY A 264 -34.82 -1.61 10.02
CA GLY A 264 -33.82 -0.58 10.29
C GLY A 264 -34.33 0.86 10.42
N LYS A 265 -35.62 1.12 10.29
CA LYS A 265 -36.21 2.48 10.46
C LYS A 265 -36.25 2.92 11.92
N GLU A 266 -36.53 2.00 12.87
CA GLU A 266 -36.61 2.30 14.30
C GLU A 266 -35.24 2.62 14.93
N THR A 267 -34.16 2.04 14.44
CA THR A 267 -32.80 2.33 14.91
C THR A 267 -32.33 3.72 14.54
N ALA A 268 -32.92 4.34 13.50
CA ALA A 268 -32.58 5.70 13.08
C ALA A 268 -33.32 6.79 13.90
N ALA A 269 -34.48 6.45 14.52
CA ALA A 269 -35.32 7.43 15.20
C ALA A 269 -35.04 7.58 16.70
N GLY A 270 -34.38 6.65 17.36
CA GLY A 270 -34.26 6.59 18.84
C GLY A 270 -32.84 6.56 19.41
N GLY A 271 -31.81 6.46 18.61
CA GLY A 271 -30.43 6.39 19.13
C GLY A 271 -29.81 7.75 19.35
N MET A 272 -28.88 7.84 20.35
CA MET A 272 -28.11 9.05 20.67
C MET A 272 -27.42 9.67 19.44
N TYR A 273 -27.12 8.88 18.40
CA TYR A 273 -26.47 9.28 17.14
C TYR A 273 -27.46 9.62 16.01
N GLY A 274 -28.79 9.35 16.16
CA GLY A 274 -29.81 9.65 15.15
C GLY A 274 -30.08 11.16 14.96
N LYS A 275 -29.54 12.00 15.83
CA LYS A 275 -29.65 13.48 15.77
C LYS A 275 -28.42 14.16 15.12
N LEU A 276 -27.44 13.41 14.64
CA LEU A 276 -26.19 13.91 14.03
C LEU A 276 -26.19 13.80 12.49
N ARG A 277 -27.36 13.71 11.88
CA ARG A 277 -27.52 13.78 10.43
C ARG A 277 -28.01 15.15 9.99
#